data_930986317f95437b760de38a90046267
#
_entry.id   930986317f95437b760de38a90046267
#
_cell.length_a   1.000
_cell.length_b   1.000
_cell.length_c   1.000
_cell.angle_alpha   90.00
_cell.angle_beta   90.00
_cell.angle_gamma   90.00
#
_symmetry.space_group_name_H-M   'P 1'
#
loop_
_entity.id
_entity.type
_entity.pdbx_description
1 polymer ?
#
loop_
_entity_poly.entity_id
_entity_poly.type
_entity_poly.pdbx_seq_one_letter_code
_entity_poly.pdbx_strand_id
1 'polypeptide(L)'
;LPPFVTLFHTEMKILTAILLNNPLFKAVSQSFRNYKKGRAKKEHYAPYYKNGKLPKSAPKFDEEAFDVHDGKKLSAIIQEKERLILVEALKFSKDQGVDVTAYCYDGFQIIKQDLPSDFIADLNSHIQTLFGKRIEFIIKPFKKPLDMNLIQECGRFNMKEFEMIDNYGSKCAYFEKFHFKCLQPPCFVRTCEDQPPQLITLSNFPKLYTHLTIPDDGRDGERKSFISEWCVDATMRIYDTIDILPPPLSCPDYTYNGWVDFPIKKVSLDPSADTSRVYQHLDYVSNHNPLVKEYLLNWFAQMVQFPAHKSRVAILLQGLPGSGKSVISEKIMERIIGSAKMRVTCKLDKILGKHSDNRGKLLTVMNEMGGKESFSMNELLLDYITAETTEIEPKGIDAFAAKAYDRMIATTNSLNSIKIASDDRRWVAISVDNSVKNNKEYFTALYKDLEDDVVMRKFYEDLMNRDLSKWDPINDRPVTELTETMNELNADPLDLFEDYIRHEYPEVVEHSATWMYTKLKNWWSAEGRDPTHLMTRTKFGVLFKRRPSVVGKKTSTCNVYIFTDGE
;
A
#
# COMPACT_ATOMS: atom_id res chain seq x y z
N LEU A 1 17.22 14.66 21.07
CA LEU A 1 18.06 13.74 20.29
C LEU A 1 19.33 13.43 21.08
N PRO A 2 19.83 12.18 21.13
CA PRO A 2 21.03 11.85 21.88
C PRO A 2 22.27 12.58 21.33
N PRO A 3 23.26 12.87 22.17
CA PRO A 3 24.49 13.50 21.72
C PRO A 3 25.26 12.56 20.77
N PHE A 4 25.96 13.17 19.83
CA PHE A 4 26.76 12.48 18.83
C PHE A 4 28.23 12.50 19.23
N VAL A 5 28.90 11.35 19.21
CA VAL A 5 30.32 11.21 19.48
C VAL A 5 31.04 10.91 18.16
N THR A 6 31.93 11.78 17.71
CA THR A 6 32.64 11.64 16.41
C THR A 6 34.15 11.71 16.56
N LEU A 7 34.84 11.09 15.60
CA LEU A 7 36.27 11.26 15.40
C LEU A 7 36.56 12.66 14.78
N PHE A 8 37.63 13.32 15.19
CA PHE A 8 37.91 14.69 14.77
C PHE A 8 38.44 14.76 13.32
N HIS A 9 37.62 15.31 12.42
CA HIS A 9 37.83 15.24 10.96
C HIS A 9 38.95 16.19 10.45
N THR A 10 39.23 17.28 11.15
CA THR A 10 40.18 18.29 10.68
C THR A 10 41.63 17.83 10.76
N GLU A 11 41.99 17.07 11.79
CA GLU A 11 43.35 16.54 11.94
C GLU A 11 43.66 15.41 10.93
N MET A 12 42.64 14.69 10.48
CA MET A 12 42.80 13.69 9.43
C MET A 12 43.17 14.29 8.08
N LYS A 13 42.75 15.53 7.76
CA LYS A 13 43.19 16.24 6.54
C LYS A 13 44.67 16.62 6.60
N ILE A 14 45.18 17.02 7.77
CA ILE A 14 46.60 17.34 7.97
C ILE A 14 47.46 16.05 7.93
N LEU A 15 47.01 14.98 8.56
CA LEU A 15 47.64 13.66 8.48
C LEU A 15 47.71 13.14 7.04
N THR A 16 46.67 13.39 6.24
CA THR A 16 46.61 13.06 4.82
C THR A 16 47.79 13.68 4.04
N ALA A 17 48.07 14.97 4.23
CA ALA A 17 49.17 15.64 3.54
C ALA A 17 50.58 15.14 3.99
N ILE A 18 50.73 14.72 5.25
CA ILE A 18 51.97 14.17 5.80
C ILE A 18 52.16 12.73 5.31
N LEU A 19 51.09 11.91 5.25
CA LEU A 19 51.15 10.51 4.82
C LEU A 19 51.47 10.34 3.34
N LEU A 20 51.02 11.28 2.48
CA LEU A 20 51.29 11.24 1.03
C LEU A 20 52.79 11.32 0.71
N ASN A 21 53.59 11.92 1.58
CA ASN A 21 55.03 12.07 1.43
C ASN A 21 55.86 10.98 2.16
N ASN A 22 55.21 10.08 2.90
CA ASN A 22 55.89 9.04 3.69
C ASN A 22 56.29 7.82 2.83
N PRO A 23 57.54 7.28 2.91
CA PRO A 23 57.96 6.09 2.17
C PRO A 23 57.11 4.86 2.44
N LEU A 24 56.63 4.69 3.68
CA LEU A 24 55.73 3.56 4.05
C LEU A 24 54.36 3.66 3.32
N PHE A 25 53.85 4.87 3.13
CA PHE A 25 52.64 5.08 2.36
C PHE A 25 52.81 4.67 0.89
N LYS A 26 53.99 5.00 0.29
CA LYS A 26 54.27 4.63 -1.10
C LYS A 26 54.28 3.09 -1.26
N ALA A 27 54.86 2.36 -0.31
CA ALA A 27 54.86 0.90 -0.32
C ALA A 27 53.45 0.30 -0.17
N VAL A 28 52.66 0.79 0.76
CA VAL A 28 51.25 0.37 0.97
C VAL A 28 50.41 0.72 -0.22
N SER A 29 50.58 1.93 -0.79
CA SER A 29 49.90 2.38 -1.99
C SER A 29 50.20 1.49 -3.20
N GLN A 30 51.46 1.07 -3.37
CA GLN A 30 51.85 0.14 -4.44
C GLN A 30 51.22 -1.25 -4.23
N SER A 31 51.20 -1.73 -3.01
CA SER A 31 50.54 -3.00 -2.68
C SER A 31 49.03 -2.97 -3.00
N PHE A 32 48.36 -1.89 -2.63
CA PHE A 32 46.95 -1.69 -2.93
C PHE A 32 46.65 -1.58 -4.44
N ARG A 33 47.53 -0.88 -5.18
CA ARG A 33 47.46 -0.81 -6.65
C ARG A 33 47.57 -2.21 -7.26
N ASN A 34 48.53 -3.01 -6.79
CA ASN A 34 48.73 -4.39 -7.29
C ASN A 34 47.52 -5.28 -7.00
N TYR A 35 46.93 -5.15 -5.82
CA TYR A 35 45.68 -5.85 -5.46
C TYR A 35 44.51 -5.46 -6.36
N LYS A 36 44.25 -4.14 -6.54
CA LYS A 36 43.19 -3.66 -7.41
C LYS A 36 43.39 -4.03 -8.87
N LYS A 37 44.63 -3.95 -9.38
CA LYS A 37 45.01 -4.39 -10.71
C LYS A 37 44.74 -5.90 -10.90
N GLY A 38 45.12 -6.73 -9.94
CA GLY A 38 44.84 -8.18 -9.98
C GLY A 38 43.35 -8.48 -10.02
N ARG A 39 42.54 -7.75 -9.25
CA ARG A 39 41.07 -7.87 -9.25
C ARG A 39 40.46 -7.43 -10.56
N ALA A 40 40.82 -6.26 -11.09
CA ALA A 40 40.32 -5.75 -12.37
C ALA A 40 40.69 -6.68 -13.55
N LYS A 41 41.90 -7.24 -13.53
CA LYS A 41 42.37 -8.24 -14.50
C LYS A 41 41.52 -9.51 -14.44
N LYS A 42 41.20 -9.99 -13.23
CA LYS A 42 40.30 -11.14 -13.04
C LYS A 42 38.89 -10.88 -13.54
N GLU A 43 38.32 -9.71 -13.23
CA GLU A 43 37.01 -9.27 -13.72
C GLU A 43 36.99 -9.10 -15.24
N HIS A 44 38.05 -8.51 -15.84
CA HIS A 44 38.19 -8.35 -17.30
C HIS A 44 38.15 -9.69 -18.03
N TYR A 45 38.85 -10.72 -17.51
CA TYR A 45 38.95 -12.02 -18.16
C TYR A 45 37.80 -12.98 -17.82
N ALA A 46 37.00 -12.71 -16.77
CA ALA A 46 35.92 -13.58 -16.33
C ALA A 46 34.93 -13.99 -17.44
N PRO A 47 34.47 -13.09 -18.33
CA PRO A 47 33.56 -13.44 -19.42
C PRO A 47 34.18 -14.34 -20.49
N TYR A 48 35.49 -14.40 -20.58
CA TYR A 48 36.21 -15.13 -21.66
C TYR A 48 36.61 -16.52 -21.26
N TYR A 49 36.51 -16.93 -20.01
CA TYR A 49 36.85 -18.29 -19.57
C TYR A 49 35.86 -19.30 -20.16
N LYS A 50 36.41 -20.32 -20.87
CA LYS A 50 35.66 -21.48 -21.35
C LYS A 50 36.27 -22.75 -20.79
N ASN A 51 35.49 -23.57 -20.10
CA ASN A 51 35.95 -24.82 -19.47
C ASN A 51 37.21 -24.66 -18.60
N GLY A 52 37.28 -23.57 -17.84
CA GLY A 52 38.42 -23.27 -16.94
C GLY A 52 39.68 -22.76 -17.65
N LYS A 53 39.66 -22.56 -18.98
CA LYS A 53 40.82 -22.07 -19.73
C LYS A 53 40.50 -20.73 -20.42
N LEU A 54 41.47 -19.80 -20.39
CA LEU A 54 41.41 -18.54 -21.10
C LEU A 54 41.89 -18.74 -22.54
N PRO A 55 41.05 -18.47 -23.58
CA PRO A 55 41.47 -18.62 -24.95
C PRO A 55 42.52 -17.57 -25.35
N LYS A 56 43.41 -17.92 -26.28
CA LYS A 56 44.46 -17.01 -26.81
C LYS A 56 43.91 -15.78 -27.52
N SER A 57 42.65 -15.84 -27.94
CA SER A 57 41.92 -14.73 -28.59
C SER A 57 41.27 -13.76 -27.62
N ALA A 58 41.35 -13.96 -26.32
CA ALA A 58 40.81 -13.02 -25.35
C ALA A 58 41.56 -11.68 -25.44
N PRO A 59 40.84 -10.54 -25.43
CA PRO A 59 41.44 -9.20 -25.44
C PRO A 59 42.46 -9.06 -24.29
N LYS A 60 43.61 -8.47 -24.58
CA LYS A 60 44.61 -8.21 -23.54
C LYS A 60 44.08 -7.13 -22.57
N PHE A 61 44.25 -7.37 -21.28
CA PHE A 61 44.03 -6.38 -20.25
C PHE A 61 45.09 -5.30 -20.37
N ASP A 62 44.69 -4.03 -20.55
CA ASP A 62 45.63 -2.92 -20.62
C ASP A 62 46.15 -2.59 -19.23
N GLU A 63 47.36 -3.07 -18.93
CA GLU A 63 48.03 -2.86 -17.67
C GLU A 63 48.59 -1.45 -17.52
N GLU A 64 48.91 -0.79 -18.63
CA GLU A 64 49.49 0.57 -18.63
C GLU A 64 48.44 1.62 -18.43
N ALA A 65 47.26 1.42 -19.02
CA ALA A 65 46.10 2.31 -18.81
C ALA A 65 45.43 2.12 -17.44
N PHE A 66 45.75 1.01 -16.72
CA PHE A 66 45.12 0.78 -15.40
C PHE A 66 45.84 1.59 -14.34
N ASP A 67 45.23 2.68 -13.91
CA ASP A 67 45.70 3.48 -12.78
C ASP A 67 44.61 3.62 -11.69
N VAL A 68 45.09 3.56 -10.43
CA VAL A 68 44.27 3.86 -9.24
C VAL A 68 44.78 5.17 -8.68
N HIS A 69 44.04 6.22 -8.83
CA HIS A 69 44.39 7.53 -8.34
C HIS A 69 44.83 7.50 -6.88
N ASP A 70 45.94 8.16 -6.54
CA ASP A 70 46.51 8.11 -5.20
C ASP A 70 45.57 8.57 -4.08
N GLY A 71 44.64 9.49 -4.39
CA GLY A 71 43.58 9.90 -3.49
C GLY A 71 42.62 8.76 -3.11
N LYS A 72 42.29 7.86 -4.04
CA LYS A 72 41.41 6.69 -3.73
C LYS A 72 42.13 5.65 -2.86
N LYS A 73 43.45 5.47 -3.06
CA LYS A 73 44.29 4.57 -2.24
C LYS A 73 44.36 5.07 -0.81
N LEU A 74 44.60 6.36 -0.66
CA LEU A 74 44.70 7.02 0.64
C LEU A 74 43.34 6.96 1.37
N SER A 75 42.25 7.27 0.68
CA SER A 75 40.89 7.19 1.25
C SER A 75 40.59 5.78 1.80
N ALA A 76 40.92 4.74 1.05
CA ALA A 76 40.69 3.36 1.50
C ALA A 76 41.52 3.00 2.76
N ILE A 77 42.78 3.48 2.86
CA ILE A 77 43.64 3.26 4.04
C ILE A 77 43.07 4.02 5.26
N ILE A 78 42.62 5.25 5.05
CA ILE A 78 42.05 6.08 6.10
C ILE A 78 40.75 5.44 6.62
N GLN A 79 39.86 5.05 5.73
CA GLN A 79 38.60 4.41 6.10
C GLN A 79 38.81 3.10 6.87
N GLU A 80 39.83 2.30 6.50
CA GLU A 80 40.12 1.10 7.27
C GLU A 80 40.67 1.41 8.66
N LYS A 81 41.48 2.48 8.82
CA LYS A 81 41.94 2.93 10.13
C LYS A 81 40.81 3.49 10.98
N GLU A 82 39.95 4.33 10.39
CA GLU A 82 38.73 4.84 11.04
C GLU A 82 37.86 3.68 11.52
N ARG A 83 37.65 2.68 10.68
CA ARG A 83 36.89 1.46 11.02
C ARG A 83 37.47 0.73 12.24
N LEU A 84 38.81 0.53 12.27
CA LEU A 84 39.46 -0.14 13.39
C LEU A 84 39.32 0.64 14.70
N ILE A 85 39.46 1.97 14.63
CA ILE A 85 39.29 2.86 15.79
C ILE A 85 37.86 2.80 16.31
N LEU A 86 36.85 2.87 15.40
CA LEU A 86 35.44 2.76 15.77
C LEU A 86 35.08 1.41 16.39
N VAL A 87 35.62 0.31 15.84
CA VAL A 87 35.40 -1.03 16.42
C VAL A 87 35.92 -1.13 17.85
N GLU A 88 37.10 -0.57 18.12
CA GLU A 88 37.66 -0.57 19.50
C GLU A 88 36.88 0.38 20.43
N ALA A 89 36.44 1.54 19.93
CA ALA A 89 35.58 2.44 20.68
C ALA A 89 34.22 1.81 21.04
N LEU A 90 33.63 1.03 20.13
CA LEU A 90 32.40 0.27 20.36
C LEU A 90 32.59 -0.86 21.38
N LYS A 91 33.70 -1.60 21.32
CA LYS A 91 34.03 -2.62 22.34
C LYS A 91 34.13 -1.97 23.70
N PHE A 92 34.93 -0.90 23.80
CA PHE A 92 35.07 -0.13 25.04
C PHE A 92 33.71 0.33 25.58
N SER A 93 32.87 0.92 24.72
CA SER A 93 31.51 1.38 25.12
C SER A 93 30.69 0.23 25.72
N LYS A 94 30.69 -0.93 25.06
CA LYS A 94 29.99 -2.12 25.52
C LYS A 94 30.55 -2.65 26.86
N ASP A 95 31.88 -2.67 27.02
CA ASP A 95 32.51 -3.11 28.26
C ASP A 95 32.21 -2.17 29.43
N GLN A 96 31.96 -0.90 29.16
CA GLN A 96 31.53 0.08 30.13
C GLN A 96 29.99 0.14 30.33
N GLY A 97 29.24 -0.76 29.71
CA GLY A 97 27.79 -0.84 29.82
C GLY A 97 27.05 0.31 29.13
N VAL A 98 27.69 0.99 28.17
CA VAL A 98 27.10 2.10 27.41
C VAL A 98 26.50 1.56 26.11
N ASP A 99 25.18 1.70 25.97
CA ASP A 99 24.46 1.28 24.78
C ASP A 99 24.63 2.27 23.62
N VAL A 100 25.08 1.74 22.50
CA VAL A 100 25.20 2.48 21.24
C VAL A 100 23.93 2.31 20.43
N THR A 101 23.24 3.41 20.18
CA THR A 101 21.94 3.42 19.52
C THR A 101 22.00 3.50 17.99
N ALA A 102 23.08 4.09 17.45
CA ALA A 102 23.29 4.14 16.01
C ALA A 102 24.78 4.31 15.67
N TYR A 103 25.16 3.90 14.44
CA TYR A 103 26.50 4.03 13.89
C TYR A 103 26.50 5.09 12.80
N CYS A 104 27.56 5.90 12.75
CA CYS A 104 27.83 6.87 11.71
C CYS A 104 29.24 6.66 11.17
N TYR A 105 29.56 7.17 10.00
CA TYR A 105 30.85 6.93 9.31
C TYR A 105 32.10 7.14 10.17
N ASP A 106 32.07 8.17 11.00
CA ASP A 106 33.22 8.63 11.84
C ASP A 106 32.87 8.67 13.33
N GLY A 107 31.77 8.01 13.75
CA GLY A 107 31.34 8.03 15.12
C GLY A 107 30.14 7.13 15.42
N PHE A 108 29.53 7.31 16.56
CA PHE A 108 28.34 6.59 17.00
C PHE A 108 27.47 7.43 17.94
N GLN A 109 26.22 7.05 18.08
CA GLN A 109 25.25 7.71 18.95
C GLN A 109 25.05 6.91 20.23
N ILE A 110 24.94 7.61 21.34
CA ILE A 110 24.64 7.08 22.67
C ILE A 110 23.57 7.93 23.36
N ILE A 111 22.87 7.32 24.30
CA ILE A 111 21.88 8.05 25.12
C ILE A 111 22.63 8.82 26.22
N LYS A 112 22.52 10.14 26.24
CA LYS A 112 23.29 11.01 27.15
C LYS A 112 23.02 10.73 28.63
N GLN A 113 21.79 10.39 28.98
CA GLN A 113 21.42 10.11 30.38
C GLN A 113 22.07 8.86 30.96
N ASP A 114 22.54 7.96 30.10
CA ASP A 114 23.17 6.71 30.49
C ASP A 114 24.71 6.78 30.41
N LEU A 115 25.24 7.98 30.16
CA LEU A 115 26.68 8.17 29.97
C LEU A 115 27.38 8.48 31.29
N PRO A 116 28.34 7.66 31.74
CA PRO A 116 29.20 7.99 32.89
C PRO A 116 29.93 9.33 32.69
N SER A 117 30.12 10.10 33.76
CA SER A 117 30.74 11.45 33.70
C SER A 117 32.10 11.47 33.01
N ASP A 118 32.89 10.43 33.22
CA ASP A 118 34.29 10.36 32.77
C ASP A 118 34.44 9.51 31.49
N PHE A 119 33.33 8.98 30.96
CA PHE A 119 33.33 8.04 29.83
C PHE A 119 34.15 8.53 28.63
N ILE A 120 34.02 9.80 28.22
CA ILE A 120 34.76 10.34 27.08
C ILE A 120 36.26 10.44 27.37
N ALA A 121 36.63 10.81 28.58
CA ALA A 121 38.05 10.87 28.99
C ALA A 121 38.68 9.46 28.98
N ASP A 122 37.97 8.49 29.50
CA ASP A 122 38.41 7.09 29.57
C ASP A 122 38.47 6.46 28.18
N LEU A 123 37.45 6.72 27.32
CA LEU A 123 37.44 6.29 25.92
C LEU A 123 38.66 6.87 25.17
N ASN A 124 38.89 8.17 25.32
CA ASN A 124 40.05 8.83 24.68
C ASN A 124 41.36 8.26 25.17
N SER A 125 41.50 8.02 26.46
CA SER A 125 42.68 7.40 27.06
C SER A 125 42.94 6.01 26.48
N HIS A 126 41.91 5.18 26.39
CA HIS A 126 41.97 3.85 25.80
C HIS A 126 42.38 3.89 24.32
N ILE A 127 41.71 4.68 23.51
CA ILE A 127 41.97 4.83 22.08
C ILE A 127 43.38 5.41 21.82
N GLN A 128 43.81 6.40 22.57
CA GLN A 128 45.13 7.00 22.45
C GLN A 128 46.26 6.04 22.81
N THR A 129 46.00 5.13 23.74
CA THR A 129 46.96 4.06 24.09
C THR A 129 47.15 3.10 22.93
N LEU A 130 46.08 2.75 22.20
CA LEU A 130 46.11 1.79 21.11
C LEU A 130 46.57 2.38 19.77
N PHE A 131 46.14 3.59 19.47
CA PHE A 131 46.28 4.19 18.12
C PHE A 131 47.12 5.47 18.09
N GLY A 132 47.51 6.03 19.23
CA GLY A 132 48.36 7.22 19.36
C GLY A 132 47.63 8.49 19.80
N LYS A 133 48.37 9.42 20.38
CA LYS A 133 47.88 10.61 21.12
C LYS A 133 47.15 11.68 20.29
N ARG A 134 46.98 11.48 18.99
CA ARG A 134 46.35 12.49 18.12
C ARG A 134 44.89 12.19 17.73
N ILE A 135 44.31 11.13 18.33
CA ILE A 135 42.94 10.71 18.07
C ILE A 135 42.13 11.07 19.30
N GLU A 136 41.04 11.76 19.08
CA GLU A 136 40.15 12.23 20.15
C GLU A 136 38.69 12.09 19.74
N PHE A 137 37.89 11.43 20.59
CA PHE A 137 36.45 11.46 20.51
C PHE A 137 35.92 12.66 21.29
N ILE A 138 35.02 13.40 20.69
CA ILE A 138 34.36 14.55 21.31
C ILE A 138 32.84 14.36 21.24
N ILE A 139 32.15 14.85 22.26
CA ILE A 139 30.71 14.97 22.22
C ILE A 139 30.36 16.15 21.30
N LYS A 140 29.74 15.85 20.17
CA LYS A 140 29.07 16.87 19.35
C LYS A 140 27.60 16.93 19.77
N PRO A 141 27.19 18.00 20.44
CA PRO A 141 25.76 18.22 20.61
C PRO A 141 25.17 18.33 19.20
N PHE A 142 24.01 17.68 18.98
CA PHE A 142 23.23 18.03 17.82
C PHE A 142 23.10 19.56 17.80
N LYS A 143 23.51 20.19 16.69
CA LYS A 143 23.21 21.60 16.49
C LYS A 143 21.74 21.75 16.85
N LYS A 144 21.42 22.75 17.70
CA LYS A 144 20.04 22.96 18.21
C LYS A 144 19.06 22.53 17.13
N PRO A 145 18.11 21.62 17.43
CA PRO A 145 17.04 21.36 16.50
C PRO A 145 16.52 22.73 16.09
N LEU A 146 16.25 22.92 14.80
CA LEU A 146 15.33 23.98 14.40
C LEU A 146 14.21 23.97 15.42
N ASP A 147 13.89 25.12 15.98
CA ASP A 147 12.87 25.20 17.03
C ASP A 147 11.64 24.45 16.55
N MET A 148 11.43 23.24 17.10
CA MET A 148 10.36 22.34 16.67
C MET A 148 8.99 22.99 16.86
N ASN A 149 8.92 24.05 17.71
CA ASN A 149 7.71 24.82 17.93
C ASN A 149 7.35 25.73 16.75
N LEU A 150 8.35 26.16 15.94
CA LEU A 150 8.12 26.90 14.69
C LEU A 150 7.68 25.99 13.52
N ILE A 151 7.81 24.66 13.65
CA ILE A 151 7.54 23.68 12.58
C ILE A 151 6.18 22.98 12.77
N GLN A 152 5.52 23.16 13.91
CA GLN A 152 4.30 22.45 14.27
C GLN A 152 3.03 22.92 13.54
N GLU A 153 3.07 24.01 12.76
CA GLU A 153 1.85 24.57 12.17
C GLU A 153 1.57 24.16 10.70
N CYS A 154 2.51 23.58 10.00
CA CYS A 154 2.28 23.17 8.59
C CYS A 154 2.76 21.74 8.35
N GLY A 155 1.86 20.79 8.36
CA GLY A 155 2.12 19.37 7.98
C GLY A 155 2.51 19.18 6.50
N ARG A 156 3.06 20.23 5.85
CA ARG A 156 3.52 20.24 4.47
C ARG A 156 4.74 21.13 4.29
N PHE A 157 5.54 20.86 3.25
CA PHE A 157 6.67 21.70 2.88
C PHE A 157 6.24 23.17 2.67
N ASN A 158 6.93 24.07 3.36
CA ASN A 158 6.69 25.51 3.31
C ASN A 158 7.92 26.23 2.74
N MET A 159 7.74 26.90 1.62
CA MET A 159 8.79 27.62 0.91
C MET A 159 9.42 28.75 1.74
N LYS A 160 8.60 29.52 2.48
CA LYS A 160 9.10 30.65 3.30
C LYS A 160 9.99 30.15 4.43
N GLU A 161 9.60 29.06 5.09
CA GLU A 161 10.42 28.42 6.14
C GLU A 161 11.75 27.91 5.57
N PHE A 162 11.69 27.26 4.39
CA PHE A 162 12.89 26.81 3.70
C PHE A 162 13.86 27.97 3.37
N GLU A 163 13.35 29.10 2.93
CA GLU A 163 14.16 30.29 2.61
C GLU A 163 14.84 30.90 3.84
N MET A 164 14.20 30.84 5.01
CA MET A 164 14.75 31.36 6.27
C MET A 164 15.90 30.51 6.84
N ILE A 165 16.16 29.34 6.29
CA ILE A 165 17.23 28.46 6.73
C ILE A 165 18.54 28.85 6.06
N ASP A 166 19.60 29.11 6.82
CA ASP A 166 20.82 29.68 6.28
C ASP A 166 21.77 28.68 5.61
N ASN A 167 21.91 27.45 6.17
CA ASN A 167 22.92 26.52 5.69
C ASN A 167 22.32 25.32 4.94
N TYR A 168 23.11 24.72 4.03
CA TYR A 168 22.70 23.58 3.20
C TYR A 168 22.24 22.39 4.03
N GLY A 169 23.00 21.96 5.02
CA GLY A 169 22.63 20.78 5.83
C GLY A 169 21.29 20.94 6.57
N SER A 170 21.01 22.16 7.08
CA SER A 170 19.72 22.44 7.72
C SER A 170 18.59 22.53 6.69
N LYS A 171 18.86 23.02 5.47
CA LYS A 171 17.91 22.97 4.37
C LYS A 171 17.59 21.53 3.96
N CYS A 172 18.59 20.65 3.87
CA CYS A 172 18.38 19.22 3.62
C CYS A 172 17.53 18.59 4.73
N ALA A 173 17.88 18.81 6.00
CA ALA A 173 17.14 18.26 7.13
C ALA A 173 15.67 18.72 7.18
N TYR A 174 15.40 19.98 6.80
CA TYR A 174 14.02 20.48 6.67
C TYR A 174 13.29 19.88 5.48
N PHE A 175 13.93 19.85 4.30
CA PHE A 175 13.35 19.32 3.08
C PHE A 175 13.02 17.83 3.19
N GLU A 176 13.88 17.06 3.84
CA GLU A 176 13.76 15.62 4.07
C GLU A 176 12.68 15.23 5.09
N LYS A 177 12.10 16.17 5.82
CA LYS A 177 10.87 15.90 6.59
C LYS A 177 9.70 15.53 5.67
N PHE A 178 9.69 16.10 4.48
CA PHE A 178 8.59 15.99 3.52
C PHE A 178 8.98 15.21 2.26
N HIS A 179 10.27 14.94 2.05
CA HIS A 179 10.77 14.34 0.83
C HIS A 179 11.83 13.28 1.11
N PHE A 180 11.81 12.23 0.31
CA PHE A 180 12.85 11.21 0.32
C PHE A 180 12.89 10.47 -1.01
N LYS A 181 13.96 9.68 -1.22
CA LYS A 181 14.09 8.76 -2.35
C LYS A 181 13.64 7.38 -1.95
N CYS A 182 12.86 6.71 -2.81
CA CYS A 182 12.53 5.30 -2.71
C CYS A 182 13.29 4.53 -3.79
N LEU A 183 13.81 3.35 -3.45
CA LEU A 183 14.55 2.52 -4.39
C LEU A 183 13.64 1.56 -5.14
N GLN A 184 12.55 1.08 -4.49
CA GLN A 184 11.58 0.15 -5.07
C GLN A 184 10.15 0.56 -4.70
N PRO A 185 9.38 1.11 -5.66
CA PRO A 185 9.75 1.48 -7.04
C PRO A 185 10.71 2.68 -7.09
N PRO A 186 11.58 2.80 -8.12
CA PRO A 186 12.52 3.92 -8.23
C PRO A 186 11.77 5.24 -8.41
N CYS A 187 11.66 6.03 -7.34
CA CYS A 187 10.96 7.32 -7.38
C CYS A 187 11.42 8.23 -6.25
N PHE A 188 11.02 9.49 -6.32
CA PHE A 188 10.99 10.37 -5.16
C PHE A 188 9.61 10.39 -4.55
N VAL A 189 9.55 10.57 -3.25
CA VAL A 189 8.31 10.61 -2.48
C VAL A 189 8.16 11.96 -1.81
N ARG A 190 6.95 12.53 -1.93
CA ARG A 190 6.54 13.71 -1.16
C ARG A 190 5.48 13.29 -0.15
N THR A 191 5.70 13.64 1.10
CA THR A 191 4.76 13.42 2.19
C THR A 191 4.10 14.73 2.60
N CYS A 192 2.87 14.62 3.07
CA CYS A 192 2.10 15.71 3.63
C CYS A 192 1.31 15.13 4.80
N GLU A 193 1.11 15.90 5.86
CA GLU A 193 0.29 15.45 6.96
C GLU A 193 -1.12 15.09 6.48
N ASP A 194 -1.68 14.04 7.04
CA ASP A 194 -3.04 13.55 6.74
C ASP A 194 -3.31 13.13 5.28
N GLN A 195 -2.26 13.03 4.45
CA GLN A 195 -2.37 12.58 3.07
C GLN A 195 -1.46 11.38 2.79
N PRO A 196 -1.89 10.45 1.93
CA PRO A 196 -1.03 9.37 1.50
C PRO A 196 0.19 9.92 0.74
N PRO A 197 1.36 9.23 0.85
CA PRO A 197 2.58 9.62 0.14
C PRO A 197 2.38 9.69 -1.37
N GLN A 198 2.83 10.78 -1.98
CA GLN A 198 2.80 10.99 -3.42
C GLN A 198 4.09 10.48 -4.05
N LEU A 199 3.98 9.52 -4.97
CA LEU A 199 5.11 9.05 -5.77
C LEU A 199 5.33 9.96 -6.97
N ILE A 200 6.58 10.37 -7.19
CA ILE A 200 6.97 11.29 -8.26
C ILE A 200 8.15 10.68 -9.01
N THR A 201 8.07 10.62 -10.33
CA THR A 201 9.15 10.06 -11.15
C THR A 201 10.47 10.78 -10.92
N LEU A 202 11.60 10.06 -11.04
CA LEU A 202 12.93 10.61 -10.88
C LEU A 202 13.18 11.81 -11.79
N SER A 203 12.63 11.81 -13.01
CA SER A 203 12.79 12.89 -14.00
C SER A 203 11.91 14.12 -13.73
N ASN A 204 10.78 13.96 -13.05
CA ASN A 204 9.86 15.08 -12.80
C ASN A 204 10.13 15.77 -11.46
N PHE A 205 10.61 15.03 -10.48
CA PHE A 205 10.84 15.55 -9.14
C PHE A 205 11.77 16.81 -9.12
N PRO A 206 12.95 16.80 -9.77
CA PRO A 206 13.79 17.99 -9.79
C PRO A 206 13.12 19.20 -10.42
N LYS A 207 12.25 19.00 -11.42
CA LYS A 207 11.53 20.08 -12.11
C LYS A 207 10.54 20.82 -11.21
N LEU A 208 10.00 20.14 -10.18
CA LEU A 208 9.08 20.76 -9.23
C LEU A 208 9.77 21.76 -8.32
N TYR A 209 11.09 21.63 -8.11
CA TYR A 209 11.86 22.38 -7.13
C TYR A 209 13.01 23.18 -7.73
N THR A 210 12.98 23.47 -9.04
CA THR A 210 14.02 24.26 -9.73
C THR A 210 14.19 25.67 -9.16
N HIS A 211 13.18 26.20 -8.52
CA HIS A 211 13.18 27.51 -7.88
C HIS A 211 13.89 27.55 -6.51
N LEU A 212 14.17 26.37 -5.90
CA LEU A 212 14.91 26.29 -4.65
C LEU A 212 16.39 26.49 -4.93
N THR A 213 16.97 27.56 -4.36
CA THR A 213 18.38 27.90 -4.56
C THR A 213 19.11 28.05 -3.25
N ILE A 214 20.43 27.84 -3.30
CA ILE A 214 21.37 28.03 -2.19
C ILE A 214 22.53 28.90 -2.67
N PRO A 215 23.25 29.58 -1.76
CA PRO A 215 24.51 30.28 -2.13
C PRO A 215 25.48 29.30 -2.79
N ASP A 216 26.23 29.77 -3.77
CA ASP A 216 27.34 29.04 -4.37
C ASP A 216 28.64 29.41 -3.64
N ASP A 217 29.16 28.47 -2.83
CA ASP A 217 30.39 28.70 -2.04
C ASP A 217 31.63 28.95 -2.89
N GLY A 218 31.57 28.69 -4.21
CA GLY A 218 32.68 28.90 -5.14
C GLY A 218 32.64 30.26 -5.84
N ARG A 219 31.53 31.03 -5.75
CA ARG A 219 31.33 32.30 -6.47
C ARG A 219 30.50 33.26 -5.63
N ASP A 220 31.13 34.31 -5.23
CA ASP A 220 30.50 35.35 -4.39
C ASP A 220 29.29 35.98 -5.09
N GLY A 221 28.13 35.94 -4.43
CA GLY A 221 26.87 36.49 -4.93
C GLY A 221 26.11 35.61 -5.92
N GLU A 222 26.63 34.48 -6.39
CA GLU A 222 25.90 33.50 -7.22
C GLU A 222 25.09 32.52 -6.39
N ARG A 223 24.05 31.96 -7.01
CA ARG A 223 23.19 30.93 -6.39
C ARG A 223 23.13 29.69 -7.28
N LYS A 224 23.21 28.53 -6.67
CA LYS A 224 23.07 27.25 -7.36
C LYS A 224 21.77 26.55 -6.98
N SER A 225 21.35 25.53 -7.76
CA SER A 225 20.13 24.77 -7.51
C SER A 225 20.28 23.88 -6.29
N PHE A 226 19.45 24.09 -5.26
CA PHE A 226 19.38 23.22 -4.10
C PHE A 226 19.04 21.79 -4.50
N ILE A 227 18.02 21.61 -5.35
CA ILE A 227 17.53 20.29 -5.71
C ILE A 227 18.56 19.48 -6.49
N SER A 228 19.38 20.13 -7.30
CA SER A 228 20.45 19.46 -8.07
C SER A 228 21.54 18.93 -7.13
N GLU A 229 21.92 19.69 -6.11
CA GLU A 229 22.86 19.27 -5.09
C GLU A 229 22.27 18.14 -4.22
N TRP A 230 21.02 18.31 -3.78
CA TRP A 230 20.35 17.33 -2.94
C TRP A 230 20.15 15.99 -3.64
N CYS A 231 19.79 15.97 -4.93
CA CYS A 231 19.58 14.71 -5.67
C CYS A 231 20.83 13.85 -5.82
N VAL A 232 22.02 14.42 -5.66
CA VAL A 232 23.32 13.72 -5.72
C VAL A 232 23.99 13.58 -4.35
N ASP A 233 23.36 14.10 -3.30
CA ASP A 233 23.88 14.03 -1.94
C ASP A 233 23.82 12.59 -1.43
N ALA A 234 24.98 12.03 -1.09
CA ALA A 234 25.08 10.65 -0.59
C ALA A 234 24.42 10.45 0.78
N THR A 235 24.10 11.54 1.49
CA THR A 235 23.47 11.52 2.81
C THR A 235 21.97 11.78 2.77
N MET A 236 21.38 11.92 1.57
CA MET A 236 19.93 12.13 1.44
C MET A 236 19.13 11.00 2.11
N ARG A 237 17.95 11.35 2.58
CA ARG A 237 17.00 10.39 3.15
C ARG A 237 16.53 9.40 2.08
N ILE A 238 16.78 8.10 2.30
CA ILE A 238 16.45 7.02 1.36
C ILE A 238 15.73 5.92 2.12
N TYR A 239 14.73 5.32 1.47
CA TYR A 239 14.10 4.06 1.88
C TYR A 239 14.21 3.04 0.74
N ASP A 240 14.38 1.77 1.10
CA ASP A 240 14.40 0.68 0.12
C ASP A 240 13.03 0.53 -0.52
N THR A 241 11.97 0.55 0.29
CA THR A 241 10.59 0.38 -0.16
C THR A 241 9.64 1.38 0.49
N ILE A 242 8.45 1.49 -0.07
CA ILE A 242 7.34 2.25 0.48
C ILE A 242 6.07 1.38 0.48
N ASP A 243 5.38 1.34 1.61
CA ASP A 243 4.09 0.65 1.72
C ASP A 243 3.12 1.47 2.59
N ILE A 244 1.86 1.08 2.61
CA ILE A 244 0.84 1.64 3.49
C ILE A 244 0.34 0.51 4.37
N LEU A 245 0.88 0.42 5.58
CA LEU A 245 0.66 -0.66 6.52
C LEU A 245 -0.22 -0.18 7.68
N PRO A 246 -1.54 -0.49 7.66
CA PRO A 246 -2.43 -0.16 8.76
C PRO A 246 -2.09 -0.98 10.02
N PRO A 247 -2.39 -0.45 11.23
CA PRO A 247 -2.26 -1.24 12.46
C PRO A 247 -3.10 -2.54 12.40
N PRO A 248 -2.64 -3.63 13.03
CA PRO A 248 -1.44 -3.78 13.85
C PRO A 248 -0.19 -4.21 13.09
N LEU A 249 -0.13 -4.03 11.75
CA LEU A 249 1.02 -4.48 10.96
C LEU A 249 2.28 -3.71 11.35
N SER A 250 3.37 -4.45 11.60
CA SER A 250 4.70 -3.88 11.80
C SER A 250 5.30 -3.42 10.48
N CYS A 251 6.02 -2.28 10.52
CA CYS A 251 6.75 -1.79 9.36
C CYS A 251 8.14 -2.45 9.33
N PRO A 252 8.55 -3.11 8.24
CA PRO A 252 9.89 -3.63 8.08
C PRO A 252 10.94 -2.50 8.13
N ASP A 253 12.17 -2.83 8.53
CA ASP A 253 13.30 -1.92 8.44
C ASP A 253 13.49 -1.44 7.00
N TYR A 254 13.95 -0.19 6.85
CA TYR A 254 14.16 0.48 5.56
C TYR A 254 12.90 0.64 4.68
N THR A 255 11.72 0.33 5.19
CA THR A 255 10.43 0.60 4.56
C THR A 255 9.80 1.87 5.12
N TYR A 256 9.35 2.76 4.26
CA TYR A 256 8.54 3.89 4.71
C TYR A 256 7.08 3.46 4.82
N ASN A 257 6.50 3.55 6.03
CA ASN A 257 5.07 3.34 6.20
C ASN A 257 4.30 4.65 5.95
N GLY A 258 3.56 4.69 4.85
CA GLY A 258 2.71 5.82 4.48
C GLY A 258 1.31 5.80 5.12
N TRP A 259 1.07 4.97 6.12
CA TRP A 259 -0.21 4.95 6.82
C TRP A 259 -0.43 6.27 7.58
N VAL A 260 -1.59 6.86 7.38
CA VAL A 260 -2.09 8.01 8.11
C VAL A 260 -3.28 7.56 8.95
N ASP A 261 -3.35 7.95 10.20
CA ASP A 261 -4.46 7.53 11.06
C ASP A 261 -5.80 8.18 10.68
N PHE A 262 -6.88 7.76 11.31
CA PHE A 262 -8.23 8.29 11.03
C PHE A 262 -8.36 9.73 11.57
N PRO A 263 -8.81 10.68 10.74
CA PRO A 263 -8.91 12.07 11.17
C PRO A 263 -9.86 12.26 12.37
N ILE A 264 -10.88 11.43 12.47
CA ILE A 264 -11.85 11.49 13.58
C ILE A 264 -11.21 11.28 14.96
N LYS A 265 -10.08 10.61 15.05
CA LYS A 265 -9.33 10.41 16.31
C LYS A 265 -8.77 11.70 16.90
N LYS A 266 -8.62 12.75 16.08
CA LYS A 266 -8.17 14.08 16.53
C LYS A 266 -9.25 14.85 17.29
N VAL A 267 -10.51 14.41 17.16
CA VAL A 267 -11.67 15.03 17.82
C VAL A 267 -11.82 14.45 19.24
N SER A 268 -12.06 15.30 20.21
CA SER A 268 -12.31 14.87 21.59
C SER A 268 -13.63 14.10 21.69
N LEU A 269 -13.63 12.99 22.43
CA LEU A 269 -14.83 12.20 22.67
C LEU A 269 -15.75 12.89 23.68
N ASP A 270 -17.01 13.08 23.32
CA ASP A 270 -18.11 13.34 24.23
C ASP A 270 -19.01 12.10 24.30
N PRO A 271 -18.99 11.34 25.40
CA PRO A 271 -19.82 10.14 25.56
C PRO A 271 -21.33 10.42 25.53
N SER A 272 -21.76 11.68 25.77
CA SER A 272 -23.17 12.09 25.79
C SER A 272 -23.71 12.54 24.44
N ALA A 273 -22.88 12.61 23.40
CA ALA A 273 -23.30 13.02 22.07
C ALA A 273 -24.37 12.08 21.49
N ASP A 274 -25.39 12.67 20.90
CA ASP A 274 -26.56 11.93 20.37
C ASP A 274 -26.28 11.38 18.96
N THR A 275 -26.11 10.06 18.88
CA THR A 275 -25.93 9.32 17.61
C THR A 275 -27.23 8.68 17.09
N SER A 276 -28.36 8.92 17.74
CA SER A 276 -29.63 8.23 17.46
C SER A 276 -30.08 8.34 16.01
N ARG A 277 -29.88 9.51 15.36
CA ARG A 277 -30.27 9.72 13.97
C ARG A 277 -29.35 8.98 12.99
N VAL A 278 -28.06 8.78 13.33
CA VAL A 278 -27.15 7.95 12.56
C VAL A 278 -27.62 6.49 12.58
N TYR A 279 -27.99 5.96 13.77
CA TYR A 279 -28.56 4.61 13.91
C TYR A 279 -29.94 4.48 13.25
N GLN A 280 -30.75 5.52 13.26
CA GLN A 280 -32.03 5.55 12.55
C GLN A 280 -31.82 5.46 11.05
N HIS A 281 -30.80 6.17 10.52
CA HIS A 281 -30.49 6.07 9.09
C HIS A 281 -30.00 4.67 8.70
N LEU A 282 -29.19 4.04 9.54
CA LEU A 282 -28.80 2.63 9.36
C LEU A 282 -30.00 1.69 9.36
N ASP A 283 -31.02 1.99 10.14
CA ASP A 283 -32.26 1.22 10.18
C ASP A 283 -33.03 1.29 8.86
N TYR A 284 -33.16 2.48 8.25
CA TYR A 284 -33.71 2.64 6.89
C TYR A 284 -32.86 1.93 5.84
N VAL A 285 -31.53 2.04 5.91
CA VAL A 285 -30.63 1.37 4.95
C VAL A 285 -30.71 -0.14 5.06
N SER A 286 -30.93 -0.70 6.24
CA SER A 286 -31.10 -2.14 6.47
C SER A 286 -32.54 -2.63 6.21
N ASN A 287 -33.43 -1.77 5.70
CA ASN A 287 -34.85 -2.07 5.52
C ASN A 287 -35.51 -2.57 6.82
N HIS A 288 -35.17 -1.96 7.94
CA HIS A 288 -35.65 -2.32 9.28
C HIS A 288 -35.36 -3.75 9.71
N ASN A 289 -34.47 -4.44 9.00
CA ASN A 289 -34.06 -5.80 9.37
C ASN A 289 -32.90 -5.72 10.41
N PRO A 290 -33.13 -6.19 11.65
CA PRO A 290 -32.14 -6.09 12.71
C PRO A 290 -30.89 -6.90 12.45
N LEU A 291 -30.97 -8.05 11.75
CA LEU A 291 -29.81 -8.87 11.41
C LEU A 291 -28.93 -8.17 10.37
N VAL A 292 -29.56 -7.55 9.37
CA VAL A 292 -28.86 -6.79 8.34
C VAL A 292 -28.21 -5.55 8.95
N LYS A 293 -28.91 -4.84 9.84
CA LYS A 293 -28.39 -3.66 10.55
C LYS A 293 -27.18 -4.04 11.41
N GLU A 294 -27.28 -5.11 12.17
CA GLU A 294 -26.18 -5.60 13.00
C GLU A 294 -24.96 -6.01 12.16
N TYR A 295 -25.21 -6.69 11.03
CA TYR A 295 -24.15 -7.05 10.09
C TYR A 295 -23.45 -5.81 9.53
N LEU A 296 -24.19 -4.79 9.09
CA LEU A 296 -23.62 -3.54 8.59
C LEU A 296 -22.75 -2.85 9.65
N LEU A 297 -23.24 -2.77 10.88
CA LEU A 297 -22.49 -2.18 11.99
C LEU A 297 -21.19 -2.95 12.27
N ASN A 298 -21.23 -4.29 12.27
CA ASN A 298 -20.05 -5.13 12.45
C ASN A 298 -19.07 -5.01 11.27
N TRP A 299 -19.59 -4.90 10.06
CA TRP A 299 -18.77 -4.71 8.86
C TRP A 299 -18.01 -3.36 8.89
N PHE A 300 -18.66 -2.27 9.33
CA PHE A 300 -18.01 -0.99 9.55
C PHE A 300 -17.05 -1.01 10.75
N ALA A 301 -17.43 -1.68 11.83
CA ALA A 301 -16.58 -1.86 13.00
C ALA A 301 -15.29 -2.61 12.65
N GLN A 302 -15.37 -3.67 11.87
CA GLN A 302 -14.19 -4.40 11.38
C GLN A 302 -13.27 -3.49 10.56
N MET A 303 -13.81 -2.57 9.76
CA MET A 303 -13.00 -1.64 8.97
C MET A 303 -12.16 -0.71 9.85
N VAL A 304 -12.70 -0.25 10.98
CA VAL A 304 -12.02 0.71 11.85
C VAL A 304 -11.18 0.04 12.95
N GLN A 305 -11.59 -1.13 13.45
CA GLN A 305 -10.84 -1.89 14.45
C GLN A 305 -9.66 -2.67 13.83
N PHE A 306 -9.90 -3.27 12.65
CA PHE A 306 -8.94 -4.13 11.96
C PHE A 306 -8.73 -3.67 10.51
N PRO A 307 -8.21 -2.46 10.29
CA PRO A 307 -8.06 -1.89 8.95
C PRO A 307 -7.15 -2.73 8.05
N ALA A 308 -6.24 -3.51 8.63
CA ALA A 308 -5.37 -4.43 7.90
C ALA A 308 -6.08 -5.69 7.37
N HIS A 309 -7.29 -6.00 7.84
CA HIS A 309 -8.04 -7.20 7.45
C HIS A 309 -9.16 -6.86 6.48
N LYS A 310 -9.04 -7.33 5.24
CA LYS A 310 -10.09 -7.19 4.22
C LYS A 310 -11.29 -8.08 4.55
N SER A 311 -12.52 -7.55 4.47
CA SER A 311 -13.74 -8.34 4.77
C SER A 311 -14.02 -9.45 3.76
N ARG A 312 -13.52 -9.32 2.52
CA ARG A 312 -13.80 -10.21 1.38
C ARG A 312 -15.29 -10.33 1.04
N VAL A 313 -16.10 -9.44 1.62
CA VAL A 313 -17.53 -9.30 1.34
C VAL A 313 -17.83 -7.86 0.97
N ALA A 314 -18.53 -7.67 -0.13
CA ALA A 314 -19.01 -6.39 -0.61
C ALA A 314 -20.49 -6.21 -0.28
N ILE A 315 -20.90 -4.96 -0.07
CA ILE A 315 -22.29 -4.58 0.19
C ILE A 315 -22.89 -4.00 -1.09
N LEU A 316 -24.06 -4.48 -1.50
CA LEU A 316 -24.87 -3.89 -2.57
C LEU A 316 -26.12 -3.25 -1.97
N LEU A 317 -26.26 -1.94 -2.14
CA LEU A 317 -27.44 -1.18 -1.71
C LEU A 317 -28.33 -0.88 -2.92
N GLN A 318 -29.49 -1.52 -2.98
CA GLN A 318 -30.49 -1.30 -4.01
C GLN A 318 -31.63 -0.43 -3.47
N GLY A 319 -32.13 0.52 -4.24
CA GLY A 319 -33.26 1.34 -3.87
C GLY A 319 -33.45 2.51 -4.83
N LEU A 320 -34.54 3.24 -4.67
CA LEU A 320 -34.86 4.37 -5.54
C LEU A 320 -33.91 5.56 -5.37
N PRO A 321 -33.73 6.41 -6.37
CA PRO A 321 -33.00 7.67 -6.21
C PRO A 321 -33.59 8.52 -5.08
N GLY A 322 -32.72 9.09 -4.23
CA GLY A 322 -33.11 9.91 -3.09
C GLY A 322 -33.52 9.15 -1.82
N SER A 323 -33.32 7.83 -1.75
CA SER A 323 -33.56 7.00 -0.54
C SER A 323 -32.43 7.07 0.49
N GLY A 324 -31.32 7.77 0.23
CA GLY A 324 -30.22 7.93 1.19
C GLY A 324 -29.13 6.87 1.13
N LYS A 325 -29.10 5.97 0.13
CA LYS A 325 -28.11 4.89 -0.04
C LYS A 325 -26.65 5.37 0.13
N SER A 326 -26.31 6.47 -0.54
CA SER A 326 -24.93 6.98 -0.55
C SER A 326 -24.54 7.71 0.75
N VAL A 327 -25.49 8.03 1.63
CA VAL A 327 -25.19 8.79 2.85
C VAL A 327 -24.29 7.97 3.78
N ILE A 328 -24.62 6.69 3.98
CA ILE A 328 -23.83 5.82 4.86
C ILE A 328 -22.43 5.59 4.31
N SER A 329 -22.31 5.30 3.03
CA SER A 329 -21.03 4.95 2.40
C SER A 329 -20.15 6.16 2.16
N GLU A 330 -20.71 7.29 1.73
CA GLU A 330 -19.92 8.46 1.37
C GLU A 330 -19.80 9.47 2.51
N LYS A 331 -20.90 9.80 3.20
CA LYS A 331 -20.86 10.87 4.20
C LYS A 331 -20.43 10.39 5.58
N ILE A 332 -21.05 9.32 6.09
CA ILE A 332 -20.72 8.79 7.43
C ILE A 332 -19.29 8.27 7.43
N MET A 333 -18.92 7.40 6.49
CA MET A 333 -17.60 6.80 6.50
C MET A 333 -16.48 7.78 6.12
N GLU A 334 -16.75 8.78 5.25
CA GLU A 334 -15.77 9.83 4.96
C GLU A 334 -15.37 10.63 6.21
N ARG A 335 -16.32 10.96 7.08
CA ARG A 335 -16.05 11.67 8.34
C ARG A 335 -15.20 10.85 9.31
N ILE A 336 -15.35 9.52 9.29
CA ILE A 336 -14.63 8.61 10.18
C ILE A 336 -13.22 8.32 9.66
N ILE A 337 -13.11 7.75 8.46
CA ILE A 337 -11.82 7.25 7.96
C ILE A 337 -11.05 8.27 7.12
N GLY A 338 -11.69 9.35 6.68
CA GLY A 338 -11.14 10.40 5.84
C GLY A 338 -11.21 10.09 4.34
N SER A 339 -11.34 11.14 3.53
CA SER A 339 -11.41 11.03 2.05
C SER A 339 -10.18 10.37 1.44
N ALA A 340 -8.99 10.52 2.06
CA ALA A 340 -7.76 9.91 1.60
C ALA A 340 -7.83 8.37 1.56
N LYS A 341 -8.62 7.74 2.44
CA LYS A 341 -8.81 6.28 2.51
C LYS A 341 -10.03 5.78 1.73
N MET A 342 -10.71 6.68 1.06
CA MET A 342 -11.88 6.34 0.26
C MET A 342 -11.62 6.52 -1.23
N ARG A 343 -12.36 5.76 -2.01
CA ARG A 343 -12.58 5.99 -3.44
C ARG A 343 -14.06 6.01 -3.71
N VAL A 344 -14.54 7.05 -4.37
CA VAL A 344 -15.93 7.15 -4.85
C VAL A 344 -15.89 7.28 -6.36
N THR A 345 -16.57 6.40 -7.07
CA THR A 345 -16.59 6.39 -8.54
C THR A 345 -17.86 5.74 -9.08
N CYS A 346 -18.23 6.07 -10.32
CA CYS A 346 -19.26 5.38 -11.10
C CYS A 346 -18.66 4.55 -12.26
N LYS A 347 -17.32 4.40 -12.32
CA LYS A 347 -16.61 3.73 -13.41
C LYS A 347 -15.77 2.59 -12.91
N LEU A 348 -16.04 1.38 -13.39
CA LEU A 348 -15.28 0.17 -13.03
C LEU A 348 -13.81 0.23 -13.46
N ASP A 349 -13.50 0.88 -14.59
CA ASP A 349 -12.13 1.06 -15.06
C ASP A 349 -11.25 1.85 -14.08
N LYS A 350 -11.85 2.68 -13.22
CA LYS A 350 -11.14 3.40 -12.16
C LYS A 350 -10.79 2.52 -10.95
N ILE A 351 -11.44 1.38 -10.84
CA ILE A 351 -11.22 0.40 -9.76
C ILE A 351 -10.31 -0.73 -10.29
N LEU A 352 -10.65 -1.27 -11.46
CA LEU A 352 -10.05 -2.47 -12.03
C LEU A 352 -9.03 -2.18 -13.14
N GLY A 353 -8.90 -0.91 -13.56
CA GLY A 353 -8.05 -0.52 -14.68
C GLY A 353 -6.57 -0.44 -14.31
N LYS A 354 -5.70 -0.56 -15.31
CA LYS A 354 -4.25 -0.62 -15.23
C LYS A 354 -3.57 0.46 -14.37
N HIS A 355 -4.13 1.67 -14.34
CA HIS A 355 -3.56 2.80 -13.59
C HIS A 355 -4.37 3.16 -12.34
N SER A 356 -5.13 2.21 -11.80
CA SER A 356 -5.84 2.41 -10.54
C SER A 356 -4.84 2.36 -9.37
N ASP A 357 -4.84 3.41 -8.54
CA ASP A 357 -4.05 3.41 -7.29
C ASP A 357 -4.98 3.12 -6.11
N ASN A 358 -4.96 1.88 -5.67
CA ASN A 358 -5.76 1.38 -4.54
C ASN A 358 -4.98 1.37 -3.22
N ARG A 359 -3.74 1.85 -3.21
CA ARG A 359 -2.89 1.84 -2.00
C ARG A 359 -3.54 2.60 -0.84
N GLY A 360 -3.63 1.93 0.29
CA GLY A 360 -4.16 2.51 1.51
C GLY A 360 -5.64 2.87 1.48
N LYS A 361 -6.37 2.50 0.44
CA LYS A 361 -7.82 2.61 0.43
C LYS A 361 -8.42 1.56 1.34
N LEU A 362 -9.39 1.95 2.16
CA LEU A 362 -10.16 1.07 3.02
C LEU A 362 -11.59 0.87 2.54
N LEU A 363 -12.12 1.85 1.79
CA LEU A 363 -13.48 1.81 1.27
C LEU A 363 -13.52 2.31 -0.18
N THR A 364 -14.01 1.47 -1.07
CA THR A 364 -14.36 1.82 -2.44
C THR A 364 -15.87 1.85 -2.57
N VAL A 365 -16.41 3.00 -2.95
CA VAL A 365 -17.85 3.21 -3.21
C VAL A 365 -18.06 3.28 -4.72
N MET A 366 -18.81 2.32 -5.24
CA MET A 366 -19.22 2.25 -6.64
C MET A 366 -20.66 2.72 -6.79
N ASN A 367 -20.84 3.94 -7.26
CA ASN A 367 -22.17 4.50 -7.48
C ASN A 367 -22.79 4.05 -8.80
N GLU A 368 -24.10 3.84 -8.77
CA GLU A 368 -24.90 3.51 -9.95
C GLU A 368 -24.37 2.27 -10.71
N MET A 369 -24.01 1.23 -9.95
CA MET A 369 -23.59 -0.01 -10.55
C MET A 369 -24.70 -0.60 -11.42
N GLY A 370 -24.36 -0.98 -12.64
CA GLY A 370 -25.29 -1.62 -13.57
C GLY A 370 -24.85 -1.57 -15.02
N GLY A 371 -25.68 -2.20 -15.88
CA GLY A 371 -25.47 -2.25 -17.31
C GLY A 371 -24.52 -3.37 -17.77
N LYS A 372 -24.24 -3.39 -19.08
CA LYS A 372 -23.45 -4.44 -19.74
C LYS A 372 -22.02 -4.52 -19.21
N GLU A 373 -21.48 -3.40 -18.75
CA GLU A 373 -20.11 -3.32 -18.24
C GLU A 373 -19.93 -4.14 -16.95
N SER A 374 -20.87 -4.04 -15.99
CA SER A 374 -20.84 -4.81 -14.76
C SER A 374 -20.85 -6.32 -14.99
N PHE A 375 -21.66 -6.77 -15.96
CA PHE A 375 -21.73 -8.18 -16.33
C PHE A 375 -20.45 -8.68 -17.01
N SER A 376 -19.86 -7.87 -17.90
CA SER A 376 -18.64 -8.26 -18.61
C SER A 376 -17.40 -8.30 -17.70
N MET A 377 -17.39 -7.51 -16.64
CA MET A 377 -16.27 -7.42 -15.69
C MET A 377 -16.53 -8.16 -14.37
N ASN A 378 -17.58 -8.99 -14.31
CA ASN A 378 -17.99 -9.64 -13.07
C ASN A 378 -16.88 -10.48 -12.42
N GLU A 379 -16.15 -11.27 -13.19
CA GLU A 379 -15.05 -12.11 -12.68
C GLU A 379 -13.93 -11.26 -12.06
N LEU A 380 -13.54 -10.17 -12.73
CA LEU A 380 -12.53 -9.23 -12.20
C LEU A 380 -13.02 -8.54 -10.94
N LEU A 381 -14.31 -8.25 -10.85
CA LEU A 381 -14.93 -7.66 -9.67
C LEU A 381 -14.93 -8.62 -8.48
N LEU A 382 -15.24 -9.89 -8.72
CA LEU A 382 -15.20 -10.93 -7.70
C LEU A 382 -13.77 -11.17 -7.19
N ASP A 383 -12.78 -11.12 -8.08
CA ASP A 383 -11.37 -11.18 -7.71
C ASP A 383 -10.98 -9.95 -6.87
N TYR A 384 -11.33 -8.75 -7.31
CA TYR A 384 -11.08 -7.51 -6.57
C TYR A 384 -11.63 -7.56 -5.14
N ILE A 385 -12.84 -8.09 -4.92
CA ILE A 385 -13.45 -8.20 -3.60
C ILE A 385 -12.62 -9.11 -2.68
N THR A 386 -12.00 -10.16 -3.20
CA THR A 386 -11.32 -11.19 -2.41
C THR A 386 -9.80 -11.10 -2.39
N ALA A 387 -9.19 -10.47 -3.39
CA ALA A 387 -7.74 -10.38 -3.52
C ALA A 387 -7.10 -9.67 -2.32
N GLU A 388 -6.01 -10.22 -1.80
CA GLU A 388 -5.22 -9.66 -0.70
C GLU A 388 -4.10 -8.75 -1.20
N THR A 389 -3.77 -8.85 -2.48
CA THR A 389 -2.75 -8.05 -3.15
C THR A 389 -3.32 -7.43 -4.42
N THR A 390 -2.81 -6.29 -4.79
CA THR A 390 -3.14 -5.60 -6.04
C THR A 390 -1.86 -5.13 -6.70
N GLU A 391 -1.85 -5.12 -8.03
CA GLU A 391 -0.77 -4.51 -8.79
C GLU A 391 -1.04 -3.01 -8.95
N ILE A 392 -0.04 -2.21 -8.64
CA ILE A 392 -0.08 -0.76 -8.76
C ILE A 392 0.86 -0.34 -9.85
N GLU A 393 0.36 0.37 -10.86
CA GLU A 393 1.15 0.89 -11.98
C GLU A 393 0.94 2.41 -12.11
N PRO A 394 1.63 3.23 -11.31
CA PRO A 394 1.53 4.69 -11.45
C PRO A 394 2.15 5.13 -12.77
N LYS A 395 1.63 6.19 -13.36
CA LYS A 395 2.13 6.69 -14.64
C LYS A 395 3.61 7.07 -14.59
N GLY A 396 4.44 6.34 -15.33
CA GLY A 396 5.88 6.57 -15.43
C GLY A 396 6.70 6.05 -14.25
N ILE A 397 6.12 5.19 -13.44
CA ILE A 397 6.78 4.42 -12.37
C ILE A 397 6.51 2.94 -12.65
N ASP A 398 7.51 2.09 -12.46
CA ASP A 398 7.38 0.66 -12.69
C ASP A 398 6.28 0.05 -11.80
N ALA A 399 5.57 -0.93 -12.35
CA ALA A 399 4.53 -1.64 -11.62
C ALA A 399 5.11 -2.40 -10.42
N PHE A 400 4.38 -2.39 -9.32
CA PHE A 400 4.74 -3.12 -8.11
C PHE A 400 3.50 -3.65 -7.39
N ALA A 401 3.68 -4.72 -6.62
CA ALA A 401 2.61 -5.29 -5.81
C ALA A 401 2.43 -4.49 -4.51
N ALA A 402 1.18 -4.30 -4.11
CA ALA A 402 0.82 -3.72 -2.82
C ALA A 402 -0.28 -4.55 -2.15
N LYS A 403 -0.40 -4.47 -0.82
CA LYS A 403 -1.50 -5.10 -0.11
C LYS A 403 -2.82 -4.37 -0.36
N ALA A 404 -3.90 -5.12 -0.50
CA ALA A 404 -5.25 -4.61 -0.70
C ALA A 404 -6.05 -4.70 0.60
N TYR A 405 -6.44 -3.55 1.15
CA TYR A 405 -7.22 -3.47 2.39
C TYR A 405 -8.65 -3.01 2.15
N ASP A 406 -8.94 -2.56 0.94
CA ASP A 406 -10.20 -1.93 0.61
C ASP A 406 -11.36 -2.91 0.58
N ARG A 407 -12.49 -2.41 1.02
CA ARG A 407 -13.80 -3.06 1.00
C ARG A 407 -14.67 -2.32 0.01
N MET A 408 -15.72 -2.96 -0.49
CA MET A 408 -16.57 -2.38 -1.50
C MET A 408 -18.00 -2.21 -1.02
N ILE A 409 -18.56 -1.01 -1.27
CA ILE A 409 -20.00 -0.78 -1.27
C ILE A 409 -20.40 -0.34 -2.67
N ALA A 410 -21.36 -1.03 -3.25
CA ALA A 410 -21.97 -0.66 -4.52
C ALA A 410 -23.40 -0.15 -4.29
N THR A 411 -23.82 0.87 -5.05
CA THR A 411 -25.20 1.34 -5.04
C THR A 411 -25.82 1.12 -6.41
N THR A 412 -27.11 0.81 -6.45
CA THR A 412 -27.85 0.61 -7.69
C THR A 412 -29.31 0.99 -7.55
N ASN A 413 -29.94 1.33 -8.67
CA ASN A 413 -31.39 1.51 -8.76
C ASN A 413 -32.07 0.33 -9.48
N SER A 414 -31.28 -0.63 -9.98
CA SER A 414 -31.75 -1.77 -10.78
C SER A 414 -31.61 -3.08 -10.02
N LEU A 415 -32.58 -3.97 -10.16
CA LEU A 415 -32.52 -5.34 -9.64
C LEU A 415 -31.54 -6.22 -10.44
N ASN A 416 -31.29 -5.88 -11.70
CA ASN A 416 -30.38 -6.61 -12.57
C ASN A 416 -29.10 -5.82 -12.81
N SER A 417 -28.36 -5.51 -11.75
CA SER A 417 -27.17 -4.66 -11.80
C SER A 417 -25.87 -5.43 -11.84
N ILE A 418 -25.82 -6.59 -11.18
CA ILE A 418 -24.68 -7.49 -11.13
C ILE A 418 -25.17 -8.93 -11.20
N LYS A 419 -24.28 -9.85 -11.59
CA LYS A 419 -24.56 -11.28 -11.54
C LYS A 419 -24.12 -11.82 -10.17
N ILE A 420 -25.08 -12.19 -9.32
CA ILE A 420 -24.83 -12.92 -8.07
C ILE A 420 -25.27 -14.38 -8.33
N ALA A 421 -24.35 -15.32 -8.15
CA ALA A 421 -24.68 -16.74 -8.21
C ALA A 421 -25.28 -17.21 -6.88
N SER A 422 -26.06 -18.29 -6.90
CA SER A 422 -26.75 -18.79 -5.71
C SER A 422 -25.80 -19.19 -4.58
N ASP A 423 -24.58 -19.61 -4.92
CA ASP A 423 -23.51 -19.99 -4.00
C ASP A 423 -22.49 -18.86 -3.72
N ASP A 424 -22.73 -17.66 -4.26
CA ASP A 424 -21.78 -16.54 -4.11
C ASP A 424 -21.79 -16.00 -2.67
N ARG A 425 -20.66 -16.13 -2.00
CA ARG A 425 -20.41 -15.68 -0.62
C ARG A 425 -19.81 -14.29 -0.50
N ARG A 426 -19.67 -13.57 -1.61
CA ARG A 426 -18.95 -12.29 -1.66
C ARG A 426 -19.88 -11.07 -1.56
N TRP A 427 -21.18 -11.26 -1.69
CA TRP A 427 -22.14 -10.17 -1.69
C TRP A 427 -23.16 -10.26 -0.57
N VAL A 428 -23.46 -9.09 0.02
CA VAL A 428 -24.68 -8.86 0.80
C VAL A 428 -25.48 -7.81 0.07
N ALA A 429 -26.58 -8.21 -0.56
CA ALA A 429 -27.47 -7.34 -1.29
C ALA A 429 -28.61 -6.88 -0.37
N ILE A 430 -28.83 -5.58 -0.26
CA ILE A 430 -29.77 -4.98 0.68
C ILE A 430 -30.71 -4.05 -0.12
N SER A 431 -32.02 -4.30 -0.01
CA SER A 431 -33.06 -3.39 -0.51
C SER A 431 -33.28 -2.30 0.54
N VAL A 432 -32.94 -1.06 0.22
CA VAL A 432 -33.06 0.08 1.14
C VAL A 432 -34.52 0.53 1.23
N ASP A 433 -35.01 0.81 2.44
CA ASP A 433 -36.35 1.39 2.61
C ASP A 433 -36.48 2.75 1.90
N ASN A 434 -37.53 2.89 1.15
CA ASN A 434 -37.82 4.11 0.38
C ASN A 434 -38.76 5.10 1.10
N SER A 435 -39.16 4.83 2.34
CA SER A 435 -40.14 5.66 3.10
C SER A 435 -39.63 7.09 3.33
N VAL A 436 -38.31 7.26 3.50
CA VAL A 436 -37.68 8.58 3.66
C VAL A 436 -37.26 9.25 2.36
N LYS A 437 -37.58 8.62 1.22
CA LYS A 437 -37.22 9.17 -0.09
C LYS A 437 -37.71 10.63 -0.24
N ASN A 438 -36.76 11.52 -0.62
CA ASN A 438 -37.01 12.96 -0.83
C ASN A 438 -37.55 13.72 0.41
N ASN A 439 -37.43 13.14 1.62
CA ASN A 439 -37.83 13.83 2.85
C ASN A 439 -36.76 14.86 3.22
N LYS A 440 -36.95 16.10 2.82
CA LYS A 440 -35.99 17.20 3.04
C LYS A 440 -35.75 17.49 4.51
N GLU A 441 -36.76 17.42 5.36
CA GLU A 441 -36.64 17.67 6.80
C GLU A 441 -35.74 16.62 7.45
N TYR A 442 -35.99 15.35 7.17
CA TYR A 442 -35.19 14.24 7.65
C TYR A 442 -33.73 14.37 7.23
N PHE A 443 -33.44 14.58 5.94
CA PHE A 443 -32.06 14.68 5.45
C PHE A 443 -31.36 15.94 5.94
N THR A 444 -32.08 17.08 6.07
CA THR A 444 -31.46 18.29 6.65
C THR A 444 -31.00 18.05 8.08
N ALA A 445 -31.82 17.39 8.89
CA ALA A 445 -31.49 17.06 10.26
C ALA A 445 -30.34 16.04 10.33
N LEU A 446 -30.37 15.01 9.47
CA LEU A 446 -29.29 14.01 9.38
C LEU A 446 -27.95 14.65 8.99
N TYR A 447 -27.92 15.49 7.93
CA TYR A 447 -26.68 16.15 7.51
C TYR A 447 -26.12 17.08 8.57
N LYS A 448 -26.96 17.75 9.35
CA LYS A 448 -26.50 18.56 10.48
C LYS A 448 -25.75 17.72 11.51
N ASP A 449 -26.25 16.53 11.84
CA ASP A 449 -25.57 15.63 12.78
C ASP A 449 -24.28 15.06 12.18
N LEU A 450 -24.27 14.77 10.85
CA LEU A 450 -23.06 14.28 10.17
C LEU A 450 -21.97 15.36 10.02
N GLU A 451 -22.33 16.64 10.04
CA GLU A 451 -21.39 17.77 10.06
C GLU A 451 -20.81 18.01 11.46
N ASP A 452 -21.43 17.50 12.51
CA ASP A 452 -20.95 17.61 13.87
C ASP A 452 -19.87 16.53 14.14
N ASP A 453 -18.64 16.98 14.27
CA ASP A 453 -17.48 16.11 14.54
C ASP A 453 -17.61 15.35 15.87
N VAL A 454 -18.30 15.91 16.85
CA VAL A 454 -18.50 15.28 18.17
C VAL A 454 -19.45 14.09 18.05
N VAL A 455 -20.55 14.23 17.32
CA VAL A 455 -21.49 13.14 17.00
C VAL A 455 -20.78 12.02 16.23
N MET A 456 -20.00 12.38 15.22
CA MET A 456 -19.27 11.40 14.43
C MET A 456 -18.14 10.73 15.22
N ARG A 457 -17.49 11.45 16.15
CA ARG A 457 -16.51 10.88 17.07
C ARG A 457 -17.14 9.85 18.02
N LYS A 458 -18.32 10.15 18.53
CA LYS A 458 -19.08 9.20 19.37
C LYS A 458 -19.48 7.95 18.57
N PHE A 459 -19.99 8.12 17.34
CA PHE A 459 -20.33 6.97 16.50
C PHE A 459 -19.09 6.12 16.14
N TYR A 460 -17.94 6.74 15.88
CA TYR A 460 -16.67 6.01 15.72
C TYR A 460 -16.33 5.20 16.98
N GLU A 461 -16.48 5.78 18.17
CA GLU A 461 -16.23 5.08 19.44
C GLU A 461 -17.18 3.89 19.62
N ASP A 462 -18.45 4.03 19.23
CA ASP A 462 -19.42 2.95 19.27
C ASP A 462 -18.98 1.79 18.35
N LEU A 463 -18.44 2.09 17.15
CA LEU A 463 -17.88 1.07 16.28
C LEU A 463 -16.63 0.42 16.87
N MET A 464 -15.76 1.19 17.53
CA MET A 464 -14.54 0.66 18.16
C MET A 464 -14.84 -0.25 19.36
N ASN A 465 -15.95 -0.04 20.07
CA ASN A 465 -16.34 -0.81 21.23
C ASN A 465 -17.20 -2.06 20.90
N ARG A 466 -17.47 -2.33 19.63
CA ARG A 466 -18.20 -3.55 19.23
C ARG A 466 -17.35 -4.80 19.42
N ASP A 467 -17.92 -5.82 20.01
CA ASP A 467 -17.29 -7.14 20.13
C ASP A 467 -17.38 -7.90 18.82
N LEU A 468 -16.25 -8.06 18.16
CA LEU A 468 -16.11 -8.82 16.91
C LEU A 468 -15.40 -10.16 17.10
N SER A 469 -15.17 -10.59 18.33
CA SER A 469 -14.36 -11.78 18.65
C SER A 469 -14.93 -13.09 18.05
N LYS A 470 -16.24 -13.15 17.82
CA LYS A 470 -16.94 -14.29 17.24
C LYS A 470 -17.56 -14.01 15.88
N TRP A 471 -17.35 -12.81 15.34
CA TRP A 471 -17.96 -12.40 14.09
C TRP A 471 -17.03 -12.64 12.91
N ASP A 472 -17.58 -13.28 11.87
CA ASP A 472 -16.91 -13.53 10.59
C ASP A 472 -17.73 -12.95 9.43
N PRO A 473 -17.16 -12.05 8.61
CA PRO A 473 -17.91 -11.37 7.56
C PRO A 473 -18.47 -12.31 6.48
N ILE A 474 -17.89 -13.48 6.30
CA ILE A 474 -18.34 -14.47 5.30
C ILE A 474 -19.41 -15.37 5.87
N ASN A 475 -19.18 -15.91 7.10
CA ASN A 475 -20.05 -16.92 7.69
C ASN A 475 -21.31 -16.32 8.33
N ASP A 476 -21.21 -15.08 8.86
CA ASP A 476 -22.36 -14.40 9.50
C ASP A 476 -23.14 -13.51 8.52
N ARG A 477 -22.92 -13.69 7.22
CA ARG A 477 -23.61 -12.95 6.16
C ARG A 477 -25.11 -13.24 6.17
N PRO A 478 -25.97 -12.21 6.29
CA PRO A 478 -27.41 -12.42 6.21
C PRO A 478 -27.83 -12.79 4.78
N VAL A 479 -28.70 -13.76 4.66
CA VAL A 479 -29.45 -14.00 3.42
C VAL A 479 -30.61 -13.01 3.39
N THR A 480 -30.71 -12.22 2.33
CA THR A 480 -31.74 -11.19 2.16
C THR A 480 -32.67 -11.56 1.03
N GLU A 481 -33.92 -11.08 1.09
CA GLU A 481 -34.90 -11.24 0.00
C GLU A 481 -34.36 -10.72 -1.35
N LEU A 482 -33.58 -9.63 -1.32
CA LEU A 482 -32.95 -9.11 -2.54
C LEU A 482 -31.92 -10.09 -3.11
N THR A 483 -31.14 -10.75 -2.24
CA THR A 483 -30.19 -11.78 -2.70
C THR A 483 -30.92 -12.94 -3.36
N GLU A 484 -32.00 -13.41 -2.76
CA GLU A 484 -32.84 -14.48 -3.34
C GLU A 484 -33.43 -14.07 -4.68
N THR A 485 -34.06 -12.87 -4.76
CA THR A 485 -34.59 -12.32 -6.00
C THR A 485 -33.52 -12.19 -7.09
N MET A 486 -32.32 -11.70 -6.74
CA MET A 486 -31.23 -11.57 -7.71
C MET A 486 -30.70 -12.94 -8.15
N ASN A 487 -30.65 -13.93 -7.28
CA ASN A 487 -30.31 -15.30 -7.63
C ASN A 487 -31.29 -15.89 -8.63
N GLU A 488 -32.58 -15.74 -8.39
CA GLU A 488 -33.63 -16.18 -9.32
C GLU A 488 -33.50 -15.50 -10.69
N LEU A 489 -33.29 -14.17 -10.71
CA LEU A 489 -33.13 -13.40 -11.95
C LEU A 489 -31.86 -13.76 -12.74
N ASN A 490 -30.80 -14.19 -12.06
CA ASN A 490 -29.52 -14.55 -12.65
C ASN A 490 -29.29 -16.06 -12.80
N ALA A 491 -30.26 -16.89 -12.37
CA ALA A 491 -30.17 -18.34 -12.51
C ALA A 491 -29.93 -18.74 -13.97
N ASP A 492 -29.03 -19.70 -14.18
CA ASP A 492 -28.79 -20.23 -15.52
C ASP A 492 -30.13 -20.80 -16.04
N PRO A 493 -30.62 -20.34 -17.21
CA PRO A 493 -31.83 -20.90 -17.79
C PRO A 493 -31.80 -22.42 -17.92
N LEU A 494 -30.63 -23.02 -18.00
CA LEU A 494 -30.51 -24.49 -18.03
C LEU A 494 -30.68 -25.13 -16.64
N ASP A 495 -30.33 -24.44 -15.54
CA ASP A 495 -30.63 -24.90 -14.18
C ASP A 495 -32.15 -24.93 -13.96
N LEU A 496 -32.79 -23.83 -14.24
CA LEU A 496 -34.24 -23.71 -14.13
C LEU A 496 -34.98 -24.68 -15.05
N PHE A 497 -34.44 -24.90 -16.25
CA PHE A 497 -35.01 -25.90 -17.17
C PHE A 497 -34.79 -27.33 -16.68
N GLU A 498 -33.65 -27.63 -16.07
CA GLU A 498 -33.41 -28.96 -15.48
C GLU A 498 -34.36 -29.22 -14.31
N ASP A 499 -34.53 -28.26 -13.42
CA ASP A 499 -35.48 -28.34 -12.30
C ASP A 499 -36.91 -28.51 -12.80
N TYR A 500 -37.29 -27.73 -13.84
CA TYR A 500 -38.60 -27.92 -14.50
C TYR A 500 -38.78 -29.33 -15.04
N ILE A 501 -37.80 -29.91 -15.73
CA ILE A 501 -37.89 -31.25 -16.28
C ILE A 501 -38.00 -32.31 -15.17
N ARG A 502 -37.23 -32.16 -14.10
CA ARG A 502 -37.27 -33.09 -12.95
C ARG A 502 -38.60 -33.06 -12.22
N HIS A 503 -39.18 -31.87 -12.08
CA HIS A 503 -40.46 -31.66 -11.43
C HIS A 503 -41.65 -32.14 -12.29
N GLU A 504 -41.70 -31.75 -13.55
CA GLU A 504 -42.81 -32.06 -14.44
C GLU A 504 -42.78 -33.52 -14.98
N TYR A 505 -41.59 -34.13 -15.00
CA TYR A 505 -41.37 -35.45 -15.54
C TYR A 505 -40.52 -36.33 -14.60
N PRO A 506 -40.94 -36.54 -13.34
CA PRO A 506 -40.12 -37.19 -12.31
C PRO A 506 -39.83 -38.69 -12.60
N GLU A 507 -40.66 -39.34 -13.40
CA GLU A 507 -40.48 -40.74 -13.75
C GLU A 507 -39.50 -40.97 -14.92
N VAL A 508 -38.96 -39.89 -15.46
CA VAL A 508 -38.23 -39.97 -16.71
C VAL A 508 -36.73 -39.80 -16.47
N VAL A 509 -36.06 -40.95 -16.53
CA VAL A 509 -34.61 -41.01 -16.30
C VAL A 509 -33.80 -40.77 -17.59
N GLU A 510 -34.35 -41.09 -18.77
CA GLU A 510 -33.63 -41.07 -20.05
C GLU A 510 -34.47 -40.45 -21.18
N HIS A 511 -33.90 -39.43 -21.88
CA HIS A 511 -34.57 -38.77 -23.01
C HIS A 511 -33.69 -38.47 -24.20
N SER A 512 -34.29 -38.51 -25.40
CA SER A 512 -33.59 -38.10 -26.62
C SER A 512 -33.26 -36.58 -26.61
N ALA A 513 -32.12 -36.22 -27.16
CA ALA A 513 -31.69 -34.80 -27.29
C ALA A 513 -32.70 -33.94 -28.08
N THR A 514 -33.50 -34.57 -28.98
CA THR A 514 -34.56 -33.89 -29.73
C THR A 514 -35.73 -33.55 -28.81
N TRP A 515 -36.15 -34.47 -27.99
CA TRP A 515 -37.25 -34.30 -27.03
C TRP A 515 -36.88 -33.21 -26.01
N MET A 516 -35.68 -33.29 -25.42
CA MET A 516 -35.18 -32.28 -24.46
C MET A 516 -35.16 -30.88 -25.05
N TYR A 517 -34.64 -30.74 -26.26
CA TYR A 517 -34.59 -29.40 -26.91
C TYR A 517 -36.00 -28.88 -27.25
N THR A 518 -36.93 -29.76 -27.61
CA THR A 518 -38.34 -29.40 -27.82
C THR A 518 -38.98 -28.89 -26.52
N LYS A 519 -38.71 -29.60 -25.40
CA LYS A 519 -39.19 -29.20 -24.08
C LYS A 519 -38.59 -27.86 -23.65
N LEU A 520 -37.28 -27.64 -23.89
CA LEU A 520 -36.64 -26.34 -23.65
C LEU A 520 -37.33 -25.22 -24.41
N LYS A 521 -37.66 -25.39 -25.69
CA LYS A 521 -38.36 -24.38 -26.46
C LYS A 521 -39.74 -24.03 -25.91
N ASN A 522 -40.50 -25.07 -25.54
CA ASN A 522 -41.85 -24.93 -24.99
C ASN A 522 -41.82 -24.21 -23.66
N TRP A 523 -40.93 -24.64 -22.74
CA TRP A 523 -40.71 -24.04 -21.46
C TRP A 523 -40.23 -22.58 -21.59
N TRP A 524 -39.26 -22.32 -22.49
CA TRP A 524 -38.74 -20.95 -22.76
C TRP A 524 -39.86 -20.00 -23.17
N SER A 525 -40.77 -20.46 -24.02
CA SER A 525 -41.93 -19.67 -24.47
C SER A 525 -42.98 -19.52 -23.38
N ALA A 526 -43.22 -20.55 -22.57
CA ALA A 526 -44.16 -20.49 -21.45
C ALA A 526 -43.72 -19.52 -20.36
N GLU A 527 -42.40 -19.43 -20.10
CA GLU A 527 -41.80 -18.48 -19.18
C GLU A 527 -41.73 -17.04 -19.75
N GLY A 528 -42.27 -16.80 -20.93
CA GLY A 528 -42.25 -15.48 -21.55
C GLY A 528 -40.84 -14.95 -21.89
N ARG A 529 -39.85 -15.81 -22.01
CA ARG A 529 -38.46 -15.45 -22.30
C ARG A 529 -38.29 -15.06 -23.75
N ASP A 530 -37.42 -14.06 -24.00
CA ASP A 530 -37.14 -13.56 -25.35
C ASP A 530 -36.60 -14.70 -26.26
N PRO A 531 -37.30 -15.00 -27.37
CA PRO A 531 -36.89 -16.05 -28.30
C PRO A 531 -35.49 -15.84 -28.92
N THR A 532 -35.03 -14.58 -29.00
CA THR A 532 -33.71 -14.27 -29.57
C THR A 532 -32.56 -14.75 -28.69
N HIS A 533 -32.81 -14.95 -27.40
CA HIS A 533 -31.84 -15.49 -26.45
C HIS A 533 -31.88 -17.02 -26.32
N LEU A 534 -32.85 -17.67 -26.97
CA LEU A 534 -32.90 -19.13 -26.98
C LEU A 534 -31.67 -19.70 -27.70
N MET A 535 -30.93 -20.53 -27.00
CA MET A 535 -29.73 -21.16 -27.57
C MET A 535 -30.07 -22.15 -28.70
N THR A 536 -29.15 -22.29 -29.66
CA THR A 536 -29.30 -23.30 -30.71
C THR A 536 -29.23 -24.70 -30.13
N ARG A 537 -29.84 -25.68 -30.83
CA ARG A 537 -29.83 -27.09 -30.42
C ARG A 537 -28.42 -27.64 -30.18
N THR A 538 -27.45 -27.23 -31.01
CA THR A 538 -26.06 -27.66 -30.85
C THR A 538 -25.45 -27.11 -29.57
N LYS A 539 -25.62 -25.79 -29.32
CA LYS A 539 -25.13 -25.14 -28.09
C LYS A 539 -25.78 -25.76 -26.84
N PHE A 540 -27.09 -25.96 -26.86
CA PHE A 540 -27.82 -26.66 -25.81
C PHE A 540 -27.20 -28.03 -25.50
N GLY A 541 -26.99 -28.85 -26.54
CA GLY A 541 -26.45 -30.20 -26.38
C GLY A 541 -25.03 -30.23 -25.79
N VAL A 542 -24.21 -29.24 -26.08
CA VAL A 542 -22.85 -29.09 -25.50
C VAL A 542 -22.92 -28.68 -24.05
N LEU A 543 -23.72 -27.67 -23.73
CA LEU A 543 -23.81 -27.12 -22.37
C LEU A 543 -24.54 -28.08 -21.42
N PHE A 544 -25.64 -28.68 -21.88
CA PHE A 544 -26.45 -29.58 -21.05
C PHE A 544 -25.71 -30.85 -20.64
N LYS A 545 -24.81 -31.35 -21.50
CA LYS A 545 -23.93 -32.52 -21.18
C LYS A 545 -22.82 -32.21 -20.16
N ARG A 546 -22.50 -30.94 -19.94
CA ARG A 546 -21.47 -30.55 -18.96
C ARG A 546 -22.00 -30.47 -17.53
N ARG A 547 -23.30 -30.66 -17.36
CA ARG A 547 -23.91 -30.58 -16.03
C ARG A 547 -23.58 -31.85 -15.24
N PRO A 548 -23.22 -31.73 -13.95
CA PRO A 548 -22.85 -32.87 -13.11
C PRO A 548 -23.95 -33.92 -13.00
N SER A 549 -25.19 -33.47 -13.05
CA SER A 549 -26.43 -34.25 -12.93
C SER A 549 -26.92 -34.84 -14.26
N VAL A 550 -26.21 -34.65 -15.38
CA VAL A 550 -26.65 -35.08 -16.71
C VAL A 550 -25.56 -35.88 -17.42
N VAL A 551 -25.81 -37.11 -17.70
CA VAL A 551 -24.94 -37.99 -18.48
C VAL A 551 -25.44 -38.08 -19.94
N GLY A 552 -24.60 -37.63 -20.87
CA GLY A 552 -24.90 -37.75 -22.30
C GLY A 552 -24.41 -39.09 -22.88
N LYS A 553 -25.30 -39.91 -23.41
CA LYS A 553 -24.99 -41.19 -24.06
C LYS A 553 -25.33 -41.14 -25.55
N LYS A 554 -24.50 -41.70 -26.40
CA LYS A 554 -24.78 -41.87 -27.81
C LYS A 554 -25.31 -43.28 -28.05
N THR A 555 -26.54 -43.39 -28.58
CA THR A 555 -27.12 -44.67 -29.04
C THR A 555 -26.91 -44.80 -30.56
N SER A 556 -27.29 -45.95 -31.12
CA SER A 556 -27.23 -46.18 -32.58
C SER A 556 -28.12 -45.23 -33.40
N THR A 557 -29.14 -44.66 -32.78
CA THR A 557 -30.15 -43.83 -33.45
C THR A 557 -30.14 -42.35 -33.03
N CYS A 558 -29.69 -42.00 -31.81
CA CYS A 558 -29.69 -40.60 -31.34
C CYS A 558 -28.77 -40.38 -30.15
N ASN A 559 -28.52 -39.10 -29.80
CA ASN A 559 -27.95 -38.71 -28.52
C ASN A 559 -29.07 -38.69 -27.46
N VAL A 560 -28.76 -39.18 -26.27
CA VAL A 560 -29.67 -39.28 -25.14
C VAL A 560 -29.05 -38.62 -23.91
N TYR A 561 -29.89 -38.01 -23.08
CA TYR A 561 -29.52 -37.47 -21.77
C TYR A 561 -30.14 -38.33 -20.68
N ILE A 562 -29.34 -38.71 -19.70
CA ILE A 562 -29.72 -39.46 -18.53
C ILE A 562 -29.52 -38.56 -17.32
N PHE A 563 -30.55 -38.39 -16.53
CA PHE A 563 -30.44 -37.68 -15.26
C PHE A 563 -29.87 -38.64 -14.21
N THR A 564 -28.89 -38.16 -13.46
CA THR A 564 -28.34 -38.85 -12.30
C THR A 564 -28.63 -38.01 -11.06
N ASP A 565 -28.83 -38.66 -9.93
CA ASP A 565 -28.78 -37.94 -8.65
C ASP A 565 -27.33 -37.54 -8.45
N GLY A 566 -27.06 -36.25 -8.59
CA GLY A 566 -25.70 -35.71 -8.42
C GLY A 566 -25.19 -36.09 -7.03
N GLU A 567 -24.06 -36.80 -6.95
CA GLU A 567 -23.27 -36.98 -5.73
C GLU A 567 -22.62 -35.67 -5.28
#